data_002d1faa7e56702eabf26bc307486d8a
#
_entry.id   002d1faa7e56702eabf26bc307486d8a
#
_cell.length_a   1.000
_cell.length_b   1.000
_cell.length_c   1.000
_cell.angle_alpha   90.00
_cell.angle_beta   90.00
_cell.angle_gamma   90.00
#
_symmetry.space_group_name_H-M   'P 1'
#
loop_
_entity.id
_entity.type
_entity.pdbx_description
1 polymer ?
#
loop_
_entity_poly.entity_id
_entity_poly.type
_entity_poly.pdbx_seq_one_letter_code
_entity_poly.pdbx_strand_id
1 'polypeptide(L)'
;MSEATSVGATAPAEPLLKLRGIDKHFGPVQALYQVNMELPAGQGTGLCGDNGAGKSVLTRCIAGVHQADHGQIFFEGHPVHIRNTRDAASLGIETVYQDLALADNLDIVQNMFLGRERLRRGLLDEDSMERAAAETLSSLRVTTVRSIRQPVASLSGGQRQSVAVAKAVMWNSKVVLLDEPTAALGVVQTEMVLDLVRRLRDRGLAVMVISHNLNDVFQVADRIAVLHLGRMVAEGPASDFDRQSVIEYMTTGTLKGRPHASVAAAAAGGSV
;
A
#
# COMPACT_ATOMS: atom_id res chain seq x y z
N MET A 1 13.31 37.75 34.29
CA MET A 1 12.16 37.60 33.39
C MET A 1 12.67 36.73 32.22
N SER A 2 12.34 35.47 32.25
CA SER A 2 12.77 34.50 31.22
C SER A 2 11.51 34.03 30.49
N GLU A 3 11.37 34.45 29.23
CA GLU A 3 10.27 34.00 28.37
C GLU A 3 10.55 32.55 27.90
N ALA A 4 9.74 31.64 28.38
CA ALA A 4 9.71 30.28 27.88
C ALA A 4 9.01 30.27 26.53
N THR A 5 9.79 30.09 25.46
CA THR A 5 9.28 29.87 24.11
C THR A 5 8.55 28.52 24.08
N SER A 6 7.23 28.56 24.00
CA SER A 6 6.41 27.38 23.81
C SER A 6 6.69 26.81 22.42
N VAL A 7 7.31 25.65 22.35
CA VAL A 7 7.39 24.83 21.11
C VAL A 7 5.98 24.42 20.76
N GLY A 8 5.42 25.07 19.75
CA GLY A 8 4.11 24.73 19.21
C GLY A 8 4.10 23.28 18.72
N ALA A 9 3.22 22.47 19.26
CA ALA A 9 2.91 21.15 18.75
C ALA A 9 2.40 21.33 17.31
N THR A 10 3.19 20.91 16.32
CA THR A 10 2.80 20.89 14.92
C THR A 10 1.57 19.97 14.82
N ALA A 11 0.44 20.50 14.34
CA ALA A 11 -0.74 19.68 14.07
C ALA A 11 -0.32 18.48 13.20
N PRO A 12 -0.82 17.26 13.45
CA PRO A 12 -0.48 16.10 12.64
C PRO A 12 -0.80 16.40 11.18
N ALA A 13 0.18 16.21 10.30
CA ALA A 13 0.01 16.44 8.86
C ALA A 13 -1.19 15.62 8.36
N GLU A 14 -2.03 16.25 7.54
CA GLU A 14 -3.21 15.59 6.99
C GLU A 14 -2.79 14.33 6.21
N PRO A 15 -3.46 13.17 6.42
CA PRO A 15 -3.08 11.95 5.74
C PRO A 15 -3.30 12.07 4.23
N LEU A 16 -2.38 11.49 3.44
CA LEU A 16 -2.45 11.52 1.98
C LEU A 16 -3.69 10.80 1.46
N LEU A 17 -4.02 9.64 2.05
CA LEU A 17 -5.25 8.90 1.77
C LEU A 17 -5.97 8.64 3.09
N LYS A 18 -7.29 8.88 3.11
CA LYS A 18 -8.15 8.63 4.27
C LYS A 18 -9.44 7.96 3.84
N LEU A 19 -9.78 6.90 4.54
CA LEU A 19 -11.02 6.15 4.40
C LEU A 19 -11.94 6.49 5.57
N ARG A 20 -13.21 6.74 5.30
CA ARG A 20 -14.24 6.99 6.31
C ARG A 20 -15.46 6.12 6.07
N GLY A 21 -15.76 5.25 7.02
CA GLY A 21 -16.98 4.44 7.05
C GLY A 21 -17.16 3.56 5.82
N ILE A 22 -16.08 2.95 5.31
CA ILE A 22 -16.16 2.12 4.11
C ILE A 22 -16.90 0.82 4.40
N ASP A 23 -18.01 0.62 3.68
CA ASP A 23 -18.78 -0.61 3.67
C ASP A 23 -18.67 -1.31 2.33
N LYS A 24 -18.64 -2.66 2.34
CA LYS A 24 -18.69 -3.48 1.14
C LYS A 24 -19.42 -4.80 1.37
N HIS A 25 -20.39 -5.08 0.51
CA HIS A 25 -21.16 -6.32 0.49
C HIS A 25 -20.95 -7.09 -0.82
N PHE A 26 -21.02 -8.40 -0.74
CA PHE A 26 -21.13 -9.29 -1.89
C PHE A 26 -22.35 -10.19 -1.66
N GLY A 27 -23.49 -9.81 -2.23
CA GLY A 27 -24.77 -10.43 -1.93
C GLY A 27 -25.08 -10.32 -0.41
N PRO A 28 -25.35 -11.42 0.29
CA PRO A 28 -25.64 -11.41 1.72
C PRO A 28 -24.39 -11.26 2.61
N VAL A 29 -23.17 -11.35 2.04
CA VAL A 29 -21.93 -11.33 2.81
C VAL A 29 -21.42 -9.91 2.93
N GLN A 30 -21.33 -9.39 4.15
CA GLN A 30 -20.67 -8.13 4.45
C GLN A 30 -19.17 -8.37 4.61
N ALA A 31 -18.39 -7.88 3.65
CA ALA A 31 -16.94 -8.06 3.62
C ALA A 31 -16.17 -6.94 4.33
N LEU A 32 -16.73 -5.73 4.36
CA LEU A 32 -16.21 -4.58 5.12
C LEU A 32 -17.36 -3.86 5.81
N TYR A 33 -17.14 -3.44 7.05
CA TYR A 33 -18.10 -2.73 7.87
C TYR A 33 -17.48 -1.50 8.50
N GLN A 34 -17.92 -0.32 8.08
CA GLN A 34 -17.53 1.00 8.58
C GLN A 34 -16.02 1.16 8.79
N VAL A 35 -15.23 0.70 7.82
CA VAL A 35 -13.78 0.74 7.92
C VAL A 35 -13.29 2.17 7.78
N ASN A 36 -12.53 2.61 8.80
CA ASN A 36 -11.78 3.85 8.79
C ASN A 36 -10.30 3.51 8.74
N MET A 37 -9.50 4.27 7.99
CA MET A 37 -8.06 4.05 7.87
C MET A 37 -7.38 5.30 7.32
N GLU A 38 -6.13 5.53 7.73
CA GLU A 38 -5.33 6.65 7.25
C GLU A 38 -3.97 6.18 6.75
N LEU A 39 -3.55 6.70 5.57
CA LEU A 39 -2.23 6.48 5.00
C LEU A 39 -1.50 7.83 4.89
N PRO A 40 -0.61 8.16 5.84
CA PRO A 40 0.19 9.37 5.77
C PRO A 40 1.26 9.28 4.68
N ALA A 41 1.61 10.41 4.07
CA ALA A 41 2.73 10.50 3.13
C ALA A 41 4.06 10.19 3.84
N GLY A 42 4.98 9.50 3.14
CA GLY A 42 6.29 9.17 3.66
C GLY A 42 6.28 8.14 4.79
N GLN A 43 5.19 7.40 4.97
CA GLN A 43 5.08 6.36 5.99
C GLN A 43 4.70 5.01 5.39
N GLY A 44 5.21 3.95 6.02
CA GLY A 44 4.79 2.58 5.80
C GLY A 44 3.65 2.21 6.75
N THR A 45 2.53 1.73 6.23
CA THR A 45 1.42 1.20 7.03
C THR A 45 1.27 -0.29 6.78
N GLY A 46 1.42 -1.09 7.83
CA GLY A 46 1.18 -2.54 7.78
C GLY A 46 -0.30 -2.84 7.99
N LEU A 47 -0.98 -3.40 6.99
CA LEU A 47 -2.34 -3.90 7.14
C LEU A 47 -2.31 -5.39 7.48
N CYS A 48 -2.57 -5.70 8.74
CA CYS A 48 -2.59 -7.04 9.30
C CYS A 48 -4.02 -7.58 9.42
N GLY A 49 -4.16 -8.88 9.47
CA GLY A 49 -5.44 -9.56 9.65
C GLY A 49 -5.36 -11.01 9.20
N ASP A 50 -6.24 -11.85 9.68
CA ASP A 50 -6.31 -13.26 9.30
C ASP A 50 -6.86 -13.43 7.86
N ASN A 51 -6.80 -14.65 7.35
CA ASN A 51 -7.42 -14.98 6.07
C ASN A 51 -8.93 -14.76 6.17
N GLY A 52 -9.49 -14.07 5.16
CA GLY A 52 -10.91 -13.69 5.20
C GLY A 52 -11.24 -12.44 6.02
N ALA A 53 -10.27 -11.79 6.66
CA ALA A 53 -10.50 -10.56 7.44
C ALA A 53 -10.98 -9.36 6.61
N GLY A 54 -10.90 -9.42 5.25
CA GLY A 54 -11.31 -8.35 4.35
C GLY A 54 -10.19 -7.52 3.76
N LYS A 55 -8.90 -7.82 4.05
CA LYS A 55 -7.72 -7.04 3.58
C LYS A 55 -7.71 -6.83 2.07
N SER A 56 -7.82 -7.90 1.29
CA SER A 56 -7.83 -7.82 -0.18
C SER A 56 -9.07 -7.09 -0.72
N VAL A 57 -10.22 -7.16 -0.01
CA VAL A 57 -11.41 -6.41 -0.40
C VAL A 57 -11.17 -4.91 -0.19
N LEU A 58 -10.59 -4.52 0.95
CA LEU A 58 -10.24 -3.12 1.24
C LEU A 58 -9.24 -2.57 0.20
N THR A 59 -8.18 -3.34 -0.09
CA THR A 59 -7.20 -2.99 -1.13
C THR A 59 -7.86 -2.79 -2.49
N ARG A 60 -8.76 -3.70 -2.89
CA ARG A 60 -9.50 -3.60 -4.16
C ARG A 60 -10.48 -2.42 -4.20
N CYS A 61 -11.03 -2.01 -3.06
CA CYS A 61 -11.83 -0.77 -2.98
C CYS A 61 -10.96 0.47 -3.21
N ILE A 62 -9.79 0.55 -2.58
CA ILE A 62 -8.84 1.66 -2.76
C ILE A 62 -8.31 1.68 -4.20
N ALA A 63 -8.02 0.51 -4.78
CA ALA A 63 -7.53 0.37 -6.16
C ALA A 63 -8.60 0.59 -7.24
N GLY A 64 -9.88 0.79 -6.86
CA GLY A 64 -10.98 0.98 -7.81
C GLY A 64 -11.42 -0.28 -8.55
N VAL A 65 -11.02 -1.47 -8.11
CA VAL A 65 -11.50 -2.76 -8.64
C VAL A 65 -12.91 -3.06 -8.13
N HIS A 66 -13.18 -2.69 -6.90
CA HIS A 66 -14.52 -2.73 -6.31
C HIS A 66 -14.93 -1.32 -5.88
N GLN A 67 -16.18 -0.96 -6.10
CA GLN A 67 -16.74 0.25 -5.52
C GLN A 67 -17.20 -0.06 -4.09
N ALA A 68 -16.91 0.84 -3.15
CA ALA A 68 -17.51 0.80 -1.83
C ALA A 68 -19.03 1.04 -1.95
N ASP A 69 -19.83 0.34 -1.14
CA ASP A 69 -21.29 0.52 -1.15
C ASP A 69 -21.68 1.76 -0.35
N HIS A 70 -20.94 2.05 0.73
CA HIS A 70 -21.05 3.25 1.54
C HIS A 70 -19.68 3.75 2.00
N GLY A 71 -19.66 4.97 2.54
CA GLY A 71 -18.44 5.62 3.03
C GLY A 71 -17.84 6.59 2.01
N GLN A 72 -16.69 7.16 2.38
CA GLN A 72 -15.99 8.17 1.58
C GLN A 72 -14.48 7.92 1.61
N ILE A 73 -13.85 8.19 0.46
CA ILE A 73 -12.39 8.20 0.31
C ILE A 73 -11.96 9.65 0.13
N PHE A 74 -10.95 10.07 0.89
CA PHE A 74 -10.33 11.37 0.75
C PHE A 74 -8.88 11.19 0.27
N PHE A 75 -8.47 12.02 -0.66
CA PHE A 75 -7.11 12.06 -1.17
C PHE A 75 -6.60 13.49 -1.10
N GLU A 76 -5.46 13.71 -0.42
CA GLU A 76 -4.92 15.06 -0.15
C GLU A 76 -5.99 16.00 0.46
N GLY A 77 -6.76 15.49 1.43
CA GLY A 77 -7.83 16.22 2.12
C GLY A 77 -9.14 16.37 1.33
N HIS A 78 -9.17 16.06 0.06
CA HIS A 78 -10.35 16.22 -0.79
C HIS A 78 -11.13 14.92 -0.98
N PRO A 79 -12.47 14.93 -0.91
CA PRO A 79 -13.26 13.74 -1.20
C PRO A 79 -13.11 13.35 -2.66
N VAL A 80 -12.86 12.06 -2.92
CA VAL A 80 -12.67 11.51 -4.27
C VAL A 80 -13.60 10.34 -4.52
N HIS A 81 -13.98 10.14 -5.78
CA HIS A 81 -14.77 8.99 -6.22
C HIS A 81 -13.91 8.10 -7.12
N ILE A 82 -13.51 6.95 -6.59
CA ILE A 82 -12.74 5.94 -7.32
C ILE A 82 -13.72 4.90 -7.87
N ARG A 83 -14.08 5.00 -9.15
CA ARG A 83 -15.06 4.13 -9.82
C ARG A 83 -14.40 2.95 -10.52
N ASN A 84 -13.13 3.09 -10.88
CA ASN A 84 -12.34 2.10 -11.60
C ASN A 84 -10.84 2.31 -11.36
N THR A 85 -10.03 1.38 -11.84
CA THR A 85 -8.57 1.41 -11.65
C THR A 85 -7.88 2.60 -12.33
N ARG A 86 -8.48 3.19 -13.37
CA ARG A 86 -7.95 4.41 -14.02
C ARG A 86 -8.12 5.63 -13.13
N ASP A 87 -9.25 5.73 -12.42
CA ASP A 87 -9.47 6.81 -11.46
C ASP A 87 -8.42 6.73 -10.34
N ALA A 88 -8.14 5.53 -9.78
CA ALA A 88 -7.10 5.32 -8.79
C ALA A 88 -5.70 5.70 -9.32
N ALA A 89 -5.35 5.21 -10.51
CA ALA A 89 -4.06 5.52 -11.14
C ALA A 89 -3.90 7.03 -11.43
N SER A 90 -4.97 7.74 -11.80
CA SER A 90 -4.92 9.20 -12.03
C SER A 90 -4.63 10.00 -10.75
N LEU A 91 -4.99 9.47 -9.59
CA LEU A 91 -4.64 10.01 -8.27
C LEU A 91 -3.23 9.62 -7.83
N GLY A 92 -2.54 8.75 -8.57
CA GLY A 92 -1.25 8.20 -8.18
C GLY A 92 -1.35 7.05 -7.18
N ILE A 93 -2.47 6.33 -7.15
CA ILE A 93 -2.65 5.11 -6.35
C ILE A 93 -2.35 3.91 -7.26
N GLU A 94 -1.29 3.18 -6.96
CA GLU A 94 -0.88 1.99 -7.70
C GLU A 94 -0.85 0.77 -6.77
N THR A 95 -1.18 -0.39 -7.34
CA THR A 95 -1.26 -1.64 -6.59
C THR A 95 -0.37 -2.71 -7.21
N VAL A 96 0.45 -3.33 -6.38
CA VAL A 96 1.19 -4.56 -6.72
C VAL A 96 0.47 -5.70 -6.03
N TYR A 97 -0.21 -6.51 -6.83
CA TYR A 97 -0.94 -7.68 -6.35
C TYR A 97 0.00 -8.86 -6.10
N GLN A 98 -0.42 -9.83 -5.33
CA GLN A 98 0.30 -11.08 -5.07
C GLN A 98 0.64 -11.83 -6.37
N ASP A 99 -0.29 -11.86 -7.34
CA ASP A 99 0.01 -12.19 -8.73
C ASP A 99 0.53 -10.92 -9.41
N LEU A 100 1.83 -10.85 -9.64
CA LEU A 100 2.56 -9.63 -10.04
C LEU A 100 2.07 -9.01 -11.36
N ALA A 101 1.16 -9.67 -12.07
CA ALA A 101 0.64 -9.25 -13.36
C ALA A 101 1.77 -8.90 -14.37
N LEU A 102 2.81 -9.73 -14.37
CA LEU A 102 3.92 -9.66 -15.33
C LEU A 102 3.75 -10.76 -16.39
N ALA A 103 3.92 -10.39 -17.65
CA ALA A 103 3.91 -11.32 -18.77
C ALA A 103 5.29 -11.97 -18.90
N ASP A 104 5.38 -13.28 -18.68
CA ASP A 104 6.63 -14.05 -18.66
C ASP A 104 7.41 -14.01 -19.97
N ASN A 105 6.69 -13.93 -21.09
CA ASN A 105 7.25 -13.91 -22.46
C ASN A 105 7.73 -12.55 -22.93
N LEU A 106 7.46 -11.48 -22.17
CA LEU A 106 7.90 -10.13 -22.47
C LEU A 106 9.15 -9.77 -21.66
N ASP A 107 9.95 -8.84 -22.18
CA ASP A 107 11.07 -8.27 -21.46
C ASP A 107 10.61 -7.30 -20.36
N ILE A 108 11.55 -6.81 -19.55
CA ILE A 108 11.25 -5.92 -18.43
C ILE A 108 10.69 -4.60 -18.93
N VAL A 109 11.25 -4.02 -20.00
CA VAL A 109 10.78 -2.73 -20.56
C VAL A 109 9.36 -2.86 -21.05
N GLN A 110 9.08 -3.93 -21.83
CA GLN A 110 7.73 -4.20 -22.33
C GLN A 110 6.73 -4.41 -21.18
N ASN A 111 7.11 -5.13 -20.12
CA ASN A 111 6.26 -5.32 -18.95
C ASN A 111 5.99 -4.00 -18.21
N MET A 112 7.00 -3.14 -18.04
CA MET A 112 6.84 -1.87 -17.33
C MET A 112 5.89 -0.91 -18.07
N PHE A 113 5.85 -0.99 -19.40
CA PHE A 113 5.02 -0.13 -20.24
C PHE A 113 3.73 -0.80 -20.73
N LEU A 114 3.48 -2.06 -20.41
CA LEU A 114 2.34 -2.81 -20.90
C LEU A 114 1.01 -2.08 -20.63
N GLY A 115 0.30 -1.73 -21.72
CA GLY A 115 -0.95 -0.95 -21.68
C GLY A 115 -0.77 0.57 -21.51
N ARG A 116 0.49 1.06 -21.47
CA ARG A 116 0.85 2.48 -21.37
C ARG A 116 2.06 2.78 -22.26
N GLU A 117 2.13 2.12 -23.43
CA GLU A 117 3.24 2.22 -24.37
C GLU A 117 3.39 3.64 -24.91
N ARG A 118 4.64 4.10 -25.02
CA ARG A 118 4.95 5.38 -25.63
C ARG A 118 5.00 5.26 -27.15
N LEU A 119 4.32 6.17 -27.82
CA LEU A 119 4.30 6.20 -29.28
C LEU A 119 5.00 7.45 -29.79
N ARG A 120 5.79 7.27 -30.87
CA ARG A 120 6.39 8.34 -31.64
C ARG A 120 6.03 8.18 -33.11
N ARG A 121 5.27 9.11 -33.66
CA ARG A 121 4.77 9.05 -35.03
C ARG A 121 3.99 7.77 -35.38
N GLY A 122 3.24 7.23 -34.40
CA GLY A 122 2.44 6.01 -34.56
C GLY A 122 3.18 4.68 -34.38
N LEU A 123 4.50 4.72 -34.13
CA LEU A 123 5.32 3.54 -33.81
C LEU A 123 5.73 3.55 -32.32
N LEU A 124 6.08 2.39 -31.78
CA LEU A 124 6.61 2.30 -30.40
C LEU A 124 7.93 3.08 -30.29
N ASP A 125 7.99 3.97 -29.29
CA ASP A 125 9.21 4.70 -28.94
C ASP A 125 10.01 3.88 -27.92
N GLU A 126 10.64 2.81 -28.39
CA GLU A 126 11.39 1.86 -27.55
C GLU A 126 12.54 2.56 -26.80
N ASP A 127 13.25 3.47 -27.45
CA ASP A 127 14.38 4.19 -26.83
C ASP A 127 13.95 5.02 -25.62
N SER A 128 12.78 5.68 -25.68
CA SER A 128 12.26 6.46 -24.57
C SER A 128 11.74 5.58 -23.44
N MET A 129 11.14 4.44 -23.79
CA MET A 129 10.68 3.46 -22.81
C MET A 129 11.86 2.79 -22.10
N GLU A 130 12.90 2.42 -22.83
CA GLU A 130 14.10 1.79 -22.27
C GLU A 130 14.81 2.72 -21.29
N ARG A 131 15.02 3.99 -21.67
CA ARG A 131 15.61 5.00 -20.78
C ARG A 131 14.79 5.16 -19.50
N ALA A 132 13.49 5.34 -19.59
CA ALA A 132 12.64 5.54 -18.43
C ALA A 132 12.59 4.30 -17.51
N ALA A 133 12.59 3.09 -18.09
CA ALA A 133 12.69 1.86 -17.32
C ALA A 133 14.03 1.77 -16.57
N ALA A 134 15.15 2.04 -17.25
CA ALA A 134 16.49 2.03 -16.68
C ALA A 134 16.62 3.06 -15.54
N GLU A 135 16.15 4.29 -15.76
CA GLU A 135 16.13 5.35 -14.75
C GLU A 135 15.32 4.94 -13.52
N THR A 136 14.13 4.38 -13.72
CA THR A 136 13.27 3.93 -12.62
C THR A 136 13.96 2.83 -11.79
N LEU A 137 14.45 1.77 -12.44
CA LEU A 137 15.15 0.68 -11.77
C LEU A 137 16.41 1.16 -11.03
N SER A 138 17.21 2.01 -11.67
CA SER A 138 18.40 2.61 -11.07
C SER A 138 18.05 3.47 -9.86
N SER A 139 17.03 4.31 -9.98
CA SER A 139 16.53 5.16 -8.89
C SER A 139 16.07 4.36 -7.67
N LEU A 140 15.52 3.17 -7.88
CA LEU A 140 15.12 2.23 -6.85
C LEU A 140 16.28 1.32 -6.39
N ARG A 141 17.48 1.48 -6.95
CA ARG A 141 18.66 0.64 -6.70
C ARG A 141 18.38 -0.85 -6.94
N VAL A 142 17.58 -1.16 -7.95
CA VAL A 142 17.35 -2.54 -8.40
C VAL A 142 18.55 -2.95 -9.27
N THR A 143 19.62 -3.41 -8.64
CA THR A 143 20.90 -3.76 -9.30
C THR A 143 21.00 -5.23 -9.67
N THR A 144 20.05 -6.06 -9.27
CA THR A 144 20.08 -7.51 -9.44
C THR A 144 19.68 -7.97 -10.85
N VAL A 145 19.16 -7.05 -11.67
CA VAL A 145 18.76 -7.29 -13.05
C VAL A 145 19.97 -7.07 -13.97
N ARG A 146 20.35 -8.10 -14.75
CA ARG A 146 21.53 -8.05 -15.64
C ARG A 146 21.28 -7.21 -16.88
N SER A 147 20.09 -7.30 -17.45
CA SER A 147 19.67 -6.55 -18.63
C SER A 147 18.17 -6.27 -18.54
N ILE A 148 17.75 -5.05 -18.85
CA ILE A 148 16.34 -4.66 -18.90
C ILE A 148 15.60 -5.27 -20.10
N ARG A 149 16.32 -5.83 -21.06
CA ARG A 149 15.78 -6.56 -22.23
C ARG A 149 15.72 -8.07 -22.02
N GLN A 150 16.04 -8.57 -20.80
CA GLN A 150 15.87 -10.00 -20.53
C GLN A 150 14.38 -10.33 -20.28
N PRO A 151 13.91 -11.52 -20.74
CA PRO A 151 12.54 -11.96 -20.47
C PRO A 151 12.27 -12.09 -18.98
N VAL A 152 11.08 -11.70 -18.54
CA VAL A 152 10.67 -11.80 -17.12
C VAL A 152 10.68 -13.23 -16.62
N ALA A 153 10.44 -14.24 -17.51
CA ALA A 153 10.56 -15.65 -17.18
C ALA A 153 11.92 -16.04 -16.60
N SER A 154 13.01 -15.33 -16.96
CA SER A 154 14.37 -15.61 -16.49
C SER A 154 14.70 -15.02 -15.13
N LEU A 155 13.80 -14.23 -14.55
CA LEU A 155 14.00 -13.54 -13.29
C LEU A 155 13.69 -14.46 -12.09
N SER A 156 14.45 -14.29 -11.00
CA SER A 156 14.09 -14.85 -9.70
C SER A 156 12.83 -14.19 -9.13
N GLY A 157 12.16 -14.83 -8.17
CA GLY A 157 10.95 -14.28 -7.53
C GLY A 157 11.17 -12.86 -6.98
N GLY A 158 12.26 -12.61 -6.26
CA GLY A 158 12.58 -11.28 -5.74
C GLY A 158 12.90 -10.25 -6.83
N GLN A 159 13.49 -10.66 -7.96
CA GLN A 159 13.70 -9.78 -9.11
C GLN A 159 12.36 -9.44 -9.79
N ARG A 160 11.47 -10.43 -9.96
CA ARG A 160 10.12 -10.19 -10.49
C ARG A 160 9.35 -9.22 -9.60
N GLN A 161 9.41 -9.41 -8.28
CA GLN A 161 8.79 -8.51 -7.32
C GLN A 161 9.34 -7.08 -7.45
N SER A 162 10.67 -6.94 -7.54
CA SER A 162 11.30 -5.63 -7.71
C SER A 162 10.88 -4.94 -9.01
N VAL A 163 10.74 -5.68 -10.11
CA VAL A 163 10.25 -5.15 -11.39
C VAL A 163 8.77 -4.74 -11.28
N ALA A 164 7.92 -5.53 -10.62
CA ALA A 164 6.52 -5.20 -10.42
C ALA A 164 6.34 -3.91 -9.59
N VAL A 165 7.14 -3.75 -8.53
CA VAL A 165 7.17 -2.51 -7.74
C VAL A 165 7.69 -1.34 -8.57
N ALA A 166 8.76 -1.53 -9.35
CA ALA A 166 9.28 -0.48 -10.24
C ALA A 166 8.24 -0.04 -11.28
N LYS A 167 7.51 -0.98 -11.87
CA LYS A 167 6.38 -0.70 -12.77
C LYS A 167 5.33 0.17 -12.08
N ALA A 168 4.95 -0.15 -10.85
CA ALA A 168 3.96 0.60 -10.09
C ALA A 168 4.40 2.06 -9.85
N VAL A 169 5.67 2.30 -9.48
CA VAL A 169 6.13 3.65 -9.11
C VAL A 169 6.59 4.51 -10.28
N MET A 170 6.75 3.93 -11.47
CA MET A 170 7.18 4.66 -12.66
C MET A 170 6.20 5.78 -13.08
N TRP A 171 4.93 5.69 -12.67
CA TRP A 171 3.84 6.54 -13.12
C TRP A 171 3.49 7.66 -12.14
N ASN A 172 4.49 8.23 -11.46
CA ASN A 172 4.33 9.33 -10.50
C ASN A 172 3.40 8.96 -9.33
N SER A 173 3.57 7.76 -8.81
CA SER A 173 2.76 7.24 -7.72
C SER A 173 2.99 8.02 -6.44
N LYS A 174 1.91 8.25 -5.70
CA LYS A 174 1.90 8.85 -4.37
C LYS A 174 1.59 7.81 -3.29
N VAL A 175 0.72 6.84 -3.64
CA VAL A 175 0.34 5.72 -2.78
C VAL A 175 0.67 4.41 -3.49
N VAL A 176 1.34 3.50 -2.80
CA VAL A 176 1.64 2.15 -3.30
C VAL A 176 1.07 1.11 -2.34
N LEU A 177 0.20 0.26 -2.86
CA LEU A 177 -0.39 -0.85 -2.14
C LEU A 177 0.33 -2.14 -2.54
N LEU A 178 0.92 -2.85 -1.58
CA LEU A 178 1.68 -4.08 -1.80
C LEU A 178 0.95 -5.24 -1.13
N ASP A 179 0.35 -6.12 -1.93
CA ASP A 179 -0.40 -7.28 -1.43
C ASP A 179 0.51 -8.51 -1.36
N GLU A 180 0.84 -8.94 -0.13
CA GLU A 180 1.73 -10.06 0.20
C GLU A 180 3.08 -10.01 -0.55
N PRO A 181 3.84 -8.90 -0.49
CA PRO A 181 4.99 -8.67 -1.37
C PRO A 181 6.16 -9.63 -1.14
N THR A 182 6.19 -10.33 -0.01
CA THR A 182 7.25 -11.26 0.39
C THR A 182 6.81 -12.73 0.37
N ALA A 183 5.55 -13.00 -0.05
CA ALA A 183 5.03 -14.36 -0.11
C ALA A 183 5.87 -15.25 -1.03
N ALA A 184 6.17 -16.46 -0.57
CA ALA A 184 6.94 -17.47 -1.30
C ALA A 184 8.37 -17.06 -1.71
N LEU A 185 8.95 -16.03 -1.05
CA LEU A 185 10.33 -15.61 -1.25
C LEU A 185 11.26 -16.22 -0.18
N GLY A 186 12.50 -16.51 -0.58
CA GLY A 186 13.57 -16.88 0.36
C GLY A 186 14.06 -15.67 1.16
N VAL A 187 14.76 -15.90 2.25
CA VAL A 187 15.22 -14.86 3.21
C VAL A 187 15.93 -13.68 2.54
N VAL A 188 16.89 -13.96 1.65
CA VAL A 188 17.65 -12.91 0.93
C VAL A 188 16.74 -12.09 0.01
N GLN A 189 15.79 -12.74 -0.66
CA GLN A 189 14.85 -12.08 -1.57
C GLN A 189 13.84 -11.23 -0.79
N THR A 190 13.37 -11.72 0.35
CA THR A 190 12.50 -10.96 1.26
C THR A 190 13.17 -9.67 1.70
N GLU A 191 14.43 -9.73 2.15
CA GLU A 191 15.14 -8.53 2.58
C GLU A 191 15.32 -7.50 1.46
N MET A 192 15.58 -7.96 0.22
CA MET A 192 15.64 -7.06 -0.94
C MET A 192 14.32 -6.32 -1.19
N VAL A 193 13.20 -7.01 -1.00
CA VAL A 193 11.86 -6.41 -1.18
C VAL A 193 11.55 -5.45 -0.03
N LEU A 194 11.87 -5.80 1.20
CA LEU A 194 11.68 -4.92 2.36
C LEU A 194 12.54 -3.65 2.25
N ASP A 195 13.79 -3.77 1.78
CA ASP A 195 14.62 -2.60 1.48
C ASP A 195 14.02 -1.70 0.40
N LEU A 196 13.38 -2.29 -0.60
CA LEU A 196 12.69 -1.51 -1.63
C LEU A 196 11.50 -0.76 -1.02
N VAL A 197 10.71 -1.39 -0.14
CA VAL A 197 9.61 -0.74 0.59
C VAL A 197 10.11 0.45 1.41
N ARG A 198 11.22 0.29 2.15
CA ARG A 198 11.85 1.39 2.93
C ARG A 198 12.21 2.56 2.01
N ARG A 199 12.82 2.28 0.84
CA ARG A 199 13.19 3.33 -0.14
C ARG A 199 11.99 4.07 -0.72
N LEU A 200 10.87 3.39 -0.96
CA LEU A 200 9.64 4.04 -1.42
C LEU A 200 9.13 5.03 -0.37
N ARG A 201 9.06 4.59 0.89
CA ARG A 201 8.69 5.42 2.02
C ARG A 201 9.62 6.63 2.16
N ASP A 202 10.94 6.41 2.12
CA ASP A 202 11.96 7.46 2.26
C ASP A 202 11.92 8.51 1.12
N ARG A 203 11.26 8.18 0.00
CA ARG A 203 10.95 9.11 -1.10
C ARG A 203 9.65 9.89 -0.90
N GLY A 204 8.98 9.71 0.23
CA GLY A 204 7.75 10.41 0.56
C GLY A 204 6.46 9.72 0.08
N LEU A 205 6.53 8.50 -0.47
CA LEU A 205 5.33 7.76 -0.84
C LEU A 205 4.63 7.22 0.41
N ALA A 206 3.30 7.19 0.39
CA ALA A 206 2.54 6.40 1.34
C ALA A 206 2.56 4.94 0.87
N VAL A 207 3.08 4.04 1.71
CA VAL A 207 3.21 2.62 1.34
C VAL A 207 2.35 1.77 2.27
N MET A 208 1.36 1.06 1.73
CA MET A 208 0.60 0.07 2.48
C MET A 208 1.11 -1.33 2.15
N VAL A 209 1.57 -2.04 3.17
CA VAL A 209 2.02 -3.43 3.05
C VAL A 209 0.99 -4.33 3.70
N ILE A 210 0.35 -5.16 2.89
CA ILE A 210 -0.57 -6.19 3.36
C ILE A 210 0.23 -7.46 3.53
N SER A 211 0.32 -8.00 4.74
CA SER A 211 1.00 -9.27 5.00
C SER A 211 0.42 -9.96 6.23
N HIS A 212 0.45 -11.28 6.21
CA HIS A 212 0.23 -12.11 7.38
C HIS A 212 1.54 -12.40 8.14
N ASN A 213 2.71 -12.10 7.53
CA ASN A 213 4.00 -12.22 8.18
C ASN A 213 4.34 -10.96 8.99
N LEU A 214 4.05 -10.99 10.28
CA LEU A 214 4.30 -9.86 11.16
C LEU A 214 5.78 -9.48 11.26
N ASN A 215 6.72 -10.43 11.04
CA ASN A 215 8.15 -10.09 11.05
C ASN A 215 8.50 -9.08 9.95
N ASP A 216 7.93 -9.27 8.76
CA ASP A 216 8.17 -8.37 7.62
C ASP A 216 7.49 -7.03 7.86
N VAL A 217 6.25 -7.05 8.39
CA VAL A 217 5.49 -5.84 8.70
C VAL A 217 6.24 -4.95 9.69
N PHE A 218 6.68 -5.50 10.82
CA PHE A 218 7.41 -4.74 11.85
C PHE A 218 8.75 -4.19 11.39
N GLN A 219 9.32 -4.71 10.29
CA GLN A 219 10.57 -4.20 9.72
C GLN A 219 10.38 -2.94 8.88
N VAL A 220 9.20 -2.71 8.32
CA VAL A 220 8.97 -1.64 7.33
C VAL A 220 7.84 -0.69 7.67
N ALA A 221 6.97 -1.05 8.62
CA ALA A 221 5.81 -0.26 8.98
C ALA A 221 6.14 0.76 10.08
N ASP A 222 5.75 2.00 9.85
CA ASP A 222 5.70 3.08 10.86
C ASP A 222 4.36 3.07 11.61
N ARG A 223 3.32 2.52 10.95
CA ARG A 223 1.96 2.36 11.49
C ARG A 223 1.46 0.95 11.26
N ILE A 224 0.63 0.47 12.15
CA ILE A 224 -0.05 -0.82 12.03
C ILE A 224 -1.55 -0.59 12.05
N ALA A 225 -2.26 -1.25 11.14
CA ALA A 225 -3.70 -1.33 11.08
C ALA A 225 -4.10 -2.81 11.10
N VAL A 226 -5.04 -3.18 11.97
CA VAL A 226 -5.48 -4.57 12.10
C VAL A 226 -6.94 -4.69 11.72
N LEU A 227 -7.20 -5.54 10.73
CA LEU A 227 -8.55 -5.86 10.25
C LEU A 227 -8.96 -7.24 10.76
N HIS A 228 -10.15 -7.30 11.37
CA HIS A 228 -10.77 -8.54 11.85
C HIS A 228 -12.22 -8.60 11.40
N LEU A 229 -12.60 -9.68 10.69
CA LEU A 229 -13.96 -9.91 10.19
C LEU A 229 -14.62 -8.66 9.56
N GLY A 230 -13.87 -7.98 8.66
CA GLY A 230 -14.35 -6.81 7.95
C GLY A 230 -14.35 -5.51 8.75
N ARG A 231 -13.84 -5.48 9.97
CA ARG A 231 -13.79 -4.30 10.85
C ARG A 231 -12.36 -3.90 11.16
N MET A 232 -12.07 -2.61 11.17
CA MET A 232 -10.81 -2.09 11.71
C MET A 232 -10.89 -2.16 13.24
N VAL A 233 -10.06 -3.01 13.86
CA VAL A 233 -10.08 -3.25 15.31
C VAL A 233 -8.94 -2.55 16.04
N ALA A 234 -7.86 -2.20 15.34
CA ALA A 234 -6.78 -1.40 15.88
C ALA A 234 -6.08 -0.64 14.75
N GLU A 235 -5.66 0.60 15.01
CA GLU A 235 -4.81 1.42 14.13
C GLU A 235 -3.99 2.39 14.99
N GLY A 236 -2.70 2.51 14.68
CA GLY A 236 -1.83 3.44 15.39
C GLY A 236 -0.36 3.34 14.96
N PRO A 237 0.54 4.10 15.61
CA PRO A 237 2.00 3.95 15.43
C PRO A 237 2.45 2.52 15.72
N ALA A 238 3.42 2.02 14.95
CA ALA A 238 3.93 0.65 15.15
C ALA A 238 4.55 0.45 16.54
N SER A 239 5.05 1.53 17.17
CA SER A 239 5.59 1.52 18.53
C SER A 239 4.57 1.13 19.61
N ASP A 240 3.27 1.30 19.33
CA ASP A 240 2.19 1.02 20.26
C ASP A 240 1.77 -0.46 20.26
N PHE A 241 2.37 -1.24 19.35
CA PHE A 241 2.07 -2.64 19.13
C PHE A 241 3.29 -3.52 19.36
N ASP A 242 3.04 -4.70 19.89
CA ASP A 242 3.95 -5.83 19.83
C ASP A 242 3.32 -6.97 19.01
N ARG A 243 4.09 -7.99 18.70
CA ARG A 243 3.59 -9.12 17.89
C ARG A 243 2.42 -9.84 18.55
N GLN A 244 2.45 -9.95 19.86
CA GLN A 244 1.43 -10.66 20.62
C GLN A 244 0.09 -9.89 20.57
N SER A 245 0.12 -8.58 20.77
CA SER A 245 -1.08 -7.73 20.68
C SER A 245 -1.69 -7.74 19.27
N VAL A 246 -0.85 -7.69 18.22
CA VAL A 246 -1.35 -7.77 16.83
C VAL A 246 -2.01 -9.13 16.58
N ILE A 247 -1.39 -10.25 17.00
CA ILE A 247 -1.99 -11.59 16.87
C ILE A 247 -3.31 -11.67 17.64
N GLU A 248 -3.39 -11.11 18.85
CA GLU A 248 -4.62 -11.11 19.64
C GLU A 248 -5.73 -10.32 18.93
N TYR A 249 -5.44 -9.13 18.40
CA TYR A 249 -6.39 -8.36 17.58
C TYR A 249 -6.83 -9.12 16.32
N MET A 250 -5.89 -9.79 15.62
CA MET A 250 -6.21 -10.57 14.43
C MET A 250 -7.16 -11.73 14.70
N THR A 251 -7.01 -12.38 15.86
CA THR A 251 -7.76 -13.62 16.20
C THR A 251 -9.05 -13.35 16.95
N THR A 252 -9.08 -12.37 17.83
CA THR A 252 -10.22 -12.13 18.74
C THR A 252 -10.96 -10.82 18.44
N GLY A 253 -10.37 -9.91 17.66
CA GLY A 253 -10.89 -8.57 17.42
C GLY A 253 -10.76 -7.61 18.60
N THR A 254 -10.16 -8.03 19.71
CA THR A 254 -10.03 -7.24 20.95
C THR A 254 -8.69 -7.51 21.62
N LEU A 255 -8.23 -6.57 22.45
CA LEU A 255 -7.08 -6.79 23.34
C LEU A 255 -7.60 -6.92 24.78
N LYS A 256 -7.30 -8.05 25.43
CA LYS A 256 -7.70 -8.27 26.84
C LYS A 256 -7.03 -7.21 27.73
N GLY A 257 -7.86 -6.38 28.37
CA GLY A 257 -7.42 -5.39 29.37
C GLY A 257 -7.14 -3.97 28.89
N ARG A 258 -7.35 -3.65 27.60
CA ARG A 258 -7.31 -2.27 27.11
C ARG A 258 -8.59 -1.93 26.34
N PRO A 259 -9.30 -0.82 26.68
CA PRO A 259 -10.32 -0.29 25.80
C PRO A 259 -9.66 0.21 24.50
N HIS A 260 -10.37 0.09 23.36
CA HIS A 260 -9.93 0.50 22.02
C HIS A 260 -9.29 1.90 22.01
N ALA A 261 -8.02 2.02 21.79
CA ALA A 261 -7.25 3.26 21.95
C ALA A 261 -7.37 4.24 20.77
N SER A 262 -8.18 4.01 19.73
CA SER A 262 -8.32 4.98 18.64
C SER A 262 -9.69 5.07 17.96
N VAL A 263 -10.64 4.20 18.25
CA VAL A 263 -12.02 4.35 17.72
C VAL A 263 -12.81 5.43 18.47
N ALA A 264 -12.34 5.85 19.67
CA ALA A 264 -13.04 6.82 20.52
C ALA A 264 -12.96 8.29 20.02
N ALA A 265 -12.00 8.65 19.18
CA ALA A 265 -11.86 10.03 18.70
C ALA A 265 -12.83 10.40 17.56
N ALA A 266 -13.39 9.42 16.84
CA ALA A 266 -14.32 9.68 15.74
C ALA A 266 -15.79 9.77 16.18
N ALA A 267 -16.13 9.28 17.38
CA ALA A 267 -17.51 9.30 17.89
C ALA A 267 -17.87 10.57 18.68
N ALA A 268 -16.89 11.40 19.07
CA ALA A 268 -17.12 12.61 19.88
C ALA A 268 -17.38 13.90 19.05
N GLY A 269 -17.40 13.82 17.71
CA GLY A 269 -17.60 14.98 16.82
C GLY A 269 -18.98 15.07 16.15
N GLY A 270 -19.99 14.31 16.60
CA GLY A 270 -21.31 14.26 15.99
C GLY A 270 -22.43 14.64 16.95
N SER A 271 -22.49 15.88 17.40
CA SER A 271 -23.69 16.49 17.99
C SER A 271 -23.56 18.00 17.87
N VAL A 272 -24.10 18.60 16.83
CA VAL A 272 -24.99 19.76 16.76
C VAL A 272 -25.43 19.91 15.31
#